data_f79a3e6425f942f2ab8355c0907c6707
#
_entry.id   f79a3e6425f942f2ab8355c0907c6707
#
_cell.length_a   1.000
_cell.length_b   1.000
_cell.length_c   1.000
_cell.angle_alpha   90.00
_cell.angle_beta   90.00
_cell.angle_gamma   90.00
#
_symmetry.space_group_name_H-M   'P 1'
#
loop_
_entity.id
_entity.type
_entity.pdbx_description
1 polymer ?
#
loop_
_entity_poly.entity_id
_entity_poly.type
_entity_poly.pdbx_seq_one_letter_code
_entity_poly.pdbx_strand_id
1 'polypeptide(L)'
;GAERYPTIYVHGLMGWGEHDQIYAVTPYWGLTSDLMPYLTGKGYESYAASVGPLSSAWDRACELYAQLTGTTVDYGAAHAAEYDHARYGVTYDKPLFEGWSADKKINLVGHSFGGATIRLFLDILADGSAEEQAAAKAAGTEVSPFFQGGKADWVYSLTTLAAPHNGTTFLECCGDMTQFAAEASTAMAKLLGISDFKGVYDFQLEQFGFYRKDGETVLEALDRVLHSDFLSHNDNVFRDLTIDRALELNDDIEIQPNVYYFSYAGDKTRQSTITGERTSAVDMTPLFVPFANQMCGYYDQTTAGGFRIDKSWAPNDGLVNTVSALYPTDSAGRCLTQSGKTGYVQQDGYSNVGYQPGVWNVMPVRHYDHGNFIAGMPVPDLASQSIPALRQFYLSLMDNLSHVTTATPTPTPTPTPGTGLPFTDVPADRWSYPYIKELYEAGVVSGTSATTFEPTGSVTRAQFVTFLAGLAGVNVSAYQYGPFSDVPADAWYAPYVNWAAANHIVSGTSATTFDPNATISRQDMAVMLYNYAQRYDVTLNEQTVTPFTDESAIADYALSAVQALHRAGVISGMPDGSFQPYATATREQACTMLCML
;
A
#
# COMPACT_ATOMS: atom_id res chain seq x y z
N GLY A 1 -8.01 -26.40 7.93
CA GLY A 1 -9.06 -25.44 8.08
C GLY A 1 -8.55 -24.01 8.12
N ALA A 2 -9.45 -23.04 7.96
CA ALA A 2 -9.11 -21.63 8.05
C ALA A 2 -8.77 -21.26 9.50
N GLU A 3 -7.66 -20.56 9.70
CA GLU A 3 -7.25 -20.07 11.01
C GLU A 3 -7.32 -18.54 10.99
N ARG A 4 -8.16 -17.96 11.83
CA ARG A 4 -8.38 -16.51 11.91
C ARG A 4 -7.94 -15.98 13.26
N TYR A 5 -6.68 -15.54 13.32
CA TYR A 5 -6.15 -14.88 14.50
C TYR A 5 -6.44 -13.38 14.44
N PRO A 6 -6.54 -12.70 15.60
CA PRO A 6 -6.60 -11.24 15.60
C PRO A 6 -5.40 -10.65 14.83
N THR A 7 -5.64 -9.60 14.08
CA THR A 7 -4.60 -8.88 13.34
C THR A 7 -4.36 -7.52 13.97
N ILE A 8 -3.09 -7.24 14.24
CA ILE A 8 -2.63 -5.96 14.80
C ILE A 8 -1.92 -5.18 13.69
N TYR A 9 -2.44 -4.00 13.41
CA TYR A 9 -1.92 -3.10 12.37
C TYR A 9 -1.07 -2.02 13.01
N VAL A 10 0.16 -1.85 12.53
CA VAL A 10 1.12 -0.88 13.06
C VAL A 10 1.46 0.15 11.98
N HIS A 11 1.10 1.39 12.26
CA HIS A 11 1.29 2.52 11.35
C HIS A 11 2.77 2.91 11.21
N GLY A 12 3.05 3.73 10.20
CA GLY A 12 4.38 4.25 9.94
C GLY A 12 4.65 5.63 10.52
N LEU A 13 5.61 6.31 9.90
CA LEU A 13 5.98 7.69 10.21
C LEU A 13 4.76 8.61 10.14
N MET A 14 4.60 9.47 11.14
CA MET A 14 3.48 10.43 11.28
C MET A 14 2.10 9.77 11.37
N GLY A 15 2.04 8.47 11.60
CA GLY A 15 0.78 7.74 11.73
C GLY A 15 0.17 7.81 13.13
N TRP A 16 -0.91 7.08 13.32
CA TRP A 16 -1.64 6.99 14.58
C TRP A 16 -2.50 5.72 14.61
N GLY A 17 -2.96 5.35 15.78
CA GLY A 17 -3.82 4.20 16.00
C GLY A 17 -5.05 4.55 16.82
N GLU A 18 -5.77 3.52 17.26
CA GLU A 18 -7.09 3.66 17.88
C GLU A 18 -7.09 4.33 19.27
N HIS A 19 -5.93 4.38 19.94
CA HIS A 19 -5.81 5.08 21.23
C HIS A 19 -5.54 6.58 21.07
N ASP A 20 -5.28 7.04 19.85
CA ASP A 20 -5.02 8.44 19.58
C ASP A 20 -6.32 9.21 19.33
N GLN A 21 -6.41 10.44 19.83
CA GLN A 21 -7.62 11.26 19.69
C GLN A 21 -8.03 11.50 18.24
N ILE A 22 -7.06 11.62 17.35
CA ILE A 22 -7.31 11.85 15.92
C ILE A 22 -8.06 10.69 15.26
N TYR A 23 -8.01 9.48 15.81
CA TYR A 23 -8.70 8.33 15.26
C TYR A 23 -10.23 8.55 15.16
N ALA A 24 -10.79 9.32 16.08
CA ALA A 24 -12.22 9.67 16.04
C ALA A 24 -12.57 10.60 14.87
N VAL A 25 -11.59 11.30 14.31
CA VAL A 25 -11.77 12.24 13.19
C VAL A 25 -11.49 11.56 11.86
N THR A 26 -10.37 10.84 11.78
CA THR A 26 -9.96 10.11 10.58
C THR A 26 -9.10 8.91 10.98
N PRO A 27 -9.33 7.72 10.42
CA PRO A 27 -8.46 6.57 10.66
C PRO A 27 -7.21 6.67 9.79
N TYR A 28 -6.09 6.18 10.29
CA TYR A 28 -4.89 6.00 9.47
C TYR A 28 -5.13 4.94 8.39
N TRP A 29 -5.75 3.83 8.80
CA TRP A 29 -6.03 2.68 7.95
C TRP A 29 -7.35 2.89 7.21
N GLY A 30 -7.23 3.48 6.03
CA GLY A 30 -8.37 3.78 5.15
C GLY A 30 -8.63 5.26 4.92
N LEU A 31 -8.17 6.14 5.80
CA LEU A 31 -8.37 7.60 5.85
C LEU A 31 -9.83 8.03 5.89
N THR A 32 -10.60 7.79 4.85
CA THR A 32 -12.01 8.19 4.75
C THR A 32 -12.98 7.06 5.02
N SER A 33 -12.47 5.85 5.16
CA SER A 33 -13.25 4.65 5.43
C SER A 33 -12.46 3.72 6.33
N ASP A 34 -12.85 3.64 7.60
CA ASP A 34 -12.13 2.87 8.60
C ASP A 34 -12.11 1.37 8.26
N LEU A 35 -10.93 0.85 7.98
CA LEU A 35 -10.74 -0.56 7.65
C LEU A 35 -10.94 -1.49 8.85
N MET A 36 -10.68 -1.03 10.07
CA MET A 36 -10.72 -1.90 11.25
C MET A 36 -12.12 -2.46 11.49
N PRO A 37 -13.18 -1.64 11.62
CA PRO A 37 -14.53 -2.17 11.77
C PRO A 37 -15.02 -2.90 10.51
N TYR A 38 -14.59 -2.47 9.34
CA TYR A 38 -14.95 -3.13 8.08
C TYR A 38 -14.43 -4.57 8.04
N LEU A 39 -13.15 -4.78 8.34
CA LEU A 39 -12.53 -6.10 8.34
C LEU A 39 -13.06 -6.98 9.46
N THR A 40 -13.25 -6.40 10.65
CA THR A 40 -13.85 -7.11 11.79
C THR A 40 -15.27 -7.58 11.45
N GLY A 41 -16.06 -6.74 10.79
CA GLY A 41 -17.39 -7.10 10.31
C GLY A 41 -17.40 -8.21 9.25
N LYS A 42 -16.30 -8.41 8.55
CA LYS A 42 -16.10 -9.51 7.59
C LYS A 42 -15.56 -10.79 8.27
N GLY A 43 -15.40 -10.79 9.57
CA GLY A 43 -14.90 -11.92 10.33
C GLY A 43 -13.39 -11.94 10.53
N TYR A 44 -12.70 -10.82 10.23
CA TYR A 44 -11.27 -10.65 10.45
C TYR A 44 -11.03 -9.63 11.55
N GLU A 45 -10.96 -10.11 12.79
CA GLU A 45 -10.76 -9.28 13.99
C GLU A 45 -9.49 -8.43 13.84
N SER A 46 -9.65 -7.10 13.83
CA SER A 46 -8.60 -6.16 13.45
C SER A 46 -8.50 -5.00 14.44
N TYR A 47 -7.27 -4.67 14.84
CA TYR A 47 -6.96 -3.60 15.79
C TYR A 47 -5.83 -2.73 15.25
N ALA A 48 -5.97 -1.41 15.37
CA ALA A 48 -4.96 -0.44 14.96
C ALA A 48 -4.17 0.04 16.19
N ALA A 49 -2.95 -0.42 16.34
CA ALA A 49 -2.09 0.00 17.44
C ALA A 49 -1.62 1.44 17.29
N SER A 50 -1.42 2.11 18.41
CA SER A 50 -0.92 3.48 18.50
C SER A 50 0.51 3.46 19.03
N VAL A 51 1.47 3.86 18.21
CA VAL A 51 2.88 3.94 18.61
C VAL A 51 3.44 5.30 18.24
N GLY A 52 4.57 5.70 18.82
CA GLY A 52 5.13 7.03 18.62
C GLY A 52 5.40 7.34 17.14
N PRO A 53 4.78 8.40 16.57
CA PRO A 53 4.92 8.73 15.14
C PRO A 53 6.33 9.07 14.67
N LEU A 54 7.18 9.55 15.56
CA LEU A 54 8.58 9.93 15.29
C LEU A 54 9.59 9.09 16.06
N SER A 55 9.12 8.13 16.84
CA SER A 55 9.96 7.32 17.73
C SER A 55 10.70 6.23 16.96
N SER A 56 11.80 5.74 17.56
CA SER A 56 12.57 4.63 17.03
C SER A 56 11.76 3.33 16.97
N ALA A 57 12.25 2.38 16.21
CA ALA A 57 11.66 1.03 16.17
C ALA A 57 11.64 0.39 17.56
N TRP A 58 12.67 0.60 18.37
CA TRP A 58 12.75 0.08 19.73
C TRP A 58 11.64 0.65 20.62
N ASP A 59 11.53 1.97 20.71
CA ASP A 59 10.51 2.61 21.55
C ASP A 59 9.10 2.19 21.10
N ARG A 60 8.86 2.14 19.79
CA ARG A 60 7.58 1.71 19.22
C ARG A 60 7.26 0.25 19.53
N ALA A 61 8.27 -0.63 19.49
CA ALA A 61 8.10 -2.04 19.85
C ALA A 61 7.71 -2.20 21.32
N CYS A 62 8.34 -1.45 22.23
CA CYS A 62 8.00 -1.44 23.65
C CYS A 62 6.57 -0.94 23.89
N GLU A 63 6.16 0.10 23.17
CA GLU A 63 4.80 0.64 23.23
C GLU A 63 3.76 -0.37 22.72
N LEU A 64 4.08 -1.06 21.64
CA LEU A 64 3.22 -2.10 21.08
C LEU A 64 2.98 -3.24 22.08
N TYR A 65 4.04 -3.71 22.72
CA TYR A 65 3.91 -4.77 23.74
C TYR A 65 3.02 -4.35 24.91
N ALA A 66 3.18 -3.12 25.38
CA ALA A 66 2.36 -2.59 26.47
C ALA A 66 0.87 -2.51 26.10
N GLN A 67 0.55 -2.12 24.86
CA GLN A 67 -0.83 -2.09 24.38
C GLN A 67 -1.44 -3.48 24.27
N LEU A 68 -0.67 -4.45 23.80
CA LEU A 68 -1.14 -5.82 23.63
C LEU A 68 -1.36 -6.53 24.98
N THR A 69 -0.66 -6.11 26.01
CA THR A 69 -0.73 -6.74 27.34
C THR A 69 -1.50 -5.91 28.38
N GLY A 70 -1.85 -4.66 28.05
CA GLY A 70 -2.53 -3.77 29.01
C GLY A 70 -1.63 -3.42 30.19
N THR A 71 -0.40 -3.03 29.92
CA THR A 71 0.63 -2.76 30.93
C THR A 71 1.25 -1.37 30.73
N THR A 72 2.19 -1.02 31.60
CA THR A 72 2.98 0.21 31.46
C THR A 72 4.12 -0.04 30.47
N VAL A 73 4.36 0.92 29.59
CA VAL A 73 5.50 0.86 28.66
C VAL A 73 6.79 0.87 29.46
N ASP A 74 7.65 -0.12 29.20
CA ASP A 74 9.01 -0.19 29.72
C ASP A 74 9.98 -0.17 28.53
N TYR A 75 10.69 0.93 28.36
CA TYR A 75 11.65 1.08 27.27
C TYR A 75 12.98 0.37 27.54
N GLY A 76 13.14 -0.18 28.74
CA GLY A 76 14.37 -0.82 29.19
C GLY A 76 15.30 0.14 29.93
N ALA A 77 15.89 -0.33 31.03
CA ALA A 77 16.80 0.48 31.86
C ALA A 77 18.07 0.86 31.09
N ALA A 78 18.63 -0.07 30.30
CA ALA A 78 19.83 0.18 29.52
C ALA A 78 19.55 1.16 28.37
N HIS A 79 18.48 0.94 27.62
CA HIS A 79 18.09 1.79 26.50
C HIS A 79 17.79 3.22 26.95
N ALA A 80 17.00 3.36 28.01
CA ALA A 80 16.65 4.68 28.55
C ALA A 80 17.89 5.44 29.03
N ALA A 81 18.85 4.77 29.66
CA ALA A 81 20.10 5.36 30.10
C ALA A 81 21.00 5.77 28.92
N GLU A 82 21.08 4.94 27.89
CA GLU A 82 21.87 5.20 26.69
C GLU A 82 21.40 6.45 25.95
N TYR A 83 20.09 6.62 25.82
CA TYR A 83 19.48 7.70 25.03
C TYR A 83 18.94 8.84 25.88
N ASP A 84 19.17 8.83 27.18
CA ASP A 84 18.80 9.89 28.12
C ASP A 84 17.30 10.25 28.04
N HIS A 85 16.46 9.25 28.20
CA HIS A 85 15.02 9.46 28.31
C HIS A 85 14.40 8.59 29.42
N ALA A 86 13.13 8.82 29.73
CA ALA A 86 12.44 8.06 30.76
C ALA A 86 12.36 6.57 30.39
N ARG A 87 12.58 5.71 31.37
CA ARG A 87 12.45 4.26 31.20
C ARG A 87 11.00 3.84 31.01
N TYR A 88 10.10 4.43 31.77
CA TYR A 88 8.67 4.07 31.74
C TYR A 88 7.86 5.11 30.99
N GLY A 89 6.91 4.65 30.20
CA GLY A 89 5.99 5.49 29.42
C GLY A 89 4.54 5.36 29.89
N VAL A 90 3.63 5.38 28.95
CA VAL A 90 2.19 5.34 29.17
C VAL A 90 1.78 3.99 29.78
N THR A 91 0.76 4.02 30.64
CA THR A 91 0.10 2.81 31.16
C THR A 91 -1.21 2.59 30.39
N TYR A 92 -1.39 1.39 29.88
CA TYR A 92 -2.62 0.95 29.23
C TYR A 92 -3.44 0.12 30.22
N ASP A 93 -4.66 0.57 30.52
CA ASP A 93 -5.54 -0.10 31.51
C ASP A 93 -6.08 -1.44 31.02
N LYS A 94 -6.15 -1.61 29.70
CA LYS A 94 -6.69 -2.80 29.05
C LYS A 94 -5.79 -3.21 27.88
N PRO A 95 -5.66 -4.52 27.61
CA PRO A 95 -5.04 -4.97 26.36
C PRO A 95 -5.93 -4.60 25.17
N LEU A 96 -5.35 -4.53 23.96
CA LEU A 96 -6.12 -4.32 22.73
C LEU A 96 -7.19 -5.38 22.53
N PHE A 97 -6.91 -6.62 22.94
CA PHE A 97 -7.87 -7.71 23.02
C PHE A 97 -7.45 -8.66 24.13
N GLU A 98 -8.39 -9.46 24.63
CA GLU A 98 -8.13 -10.36 25.75
C GLU A 98 -7.53 -11.69 25.27
N GLY A 99 -6.57 -12.21 26.04
CA GLY A 99 -6.11 -13.58 25.94
C GLY A 99 -4.98 -13.83 24.96
N TRP A 100 -4.24 -12.80 24.53
CA TRP A 100 -3.07 -12.99 23.67
C TRP A 100 -2.05 -13.93 24.33
N SER A 101 -1.72 -15.01 23.63
CA SER A 101 -0.83 -16.07 24.12
C SER A 101 -0.40 -16.98 22.97
N ALA A 102 0.32 -18.05 23.29
CA ALA A 102 0.64 -19.12 22.33
C ALA A 102 -0.61 -19.82 21.79
N ASP A 103 -1.70 -19.84 22.58
CA ASP A 103 -2.98 -20.46 22.18
C ASP A 103 -3.89 -19.47 21.44
N LYS A 104 -3.64 -18.19 21.54
CA LYS A 104 -4.34 -17.13 20.81
C LYS A 104 -3.33 -16.19 20.19
N LYS A 105 -2.76 -16.64 19.08
CA LYS A 105 -1.72 -15.92 18.34
C LYS A 105 -2.29 -14.68 17.66
N ILE A 106 -1.39 -13.84 17.15
CA ILE A 106 -1.74 -12.68 16.34
C ILE A 106 -1.07 -12.71 14.97
N ASN A 107 -1.73 -12.05 14.02
CA ASN A 107 -1.08 -11.59 12.80
C ASN A 107 -0.60 -10.15 13.02
N LEU A 108 0.60 -9.84 12.57
CA LEU A 108 1.13 -8.47 12.57
C LEU A 108 1.14 -7.94 11.14
N VAL A 109 0.63 -6.73 10.95
CA VAL A 109 0.70 -6.02 9.66
C VAL A 109 1.29 -4.65 9.92
N GLY A 110 2.40 -4.33 9.25
CA GLY A 110 3.08 -3.04 9.41
C GLY A 110 3.19 -2.30 8.08
N HIS A 111 2.71 -1.06 8.04
CA HIS A 111 2.87 -0.17 6.90
C HIS A 111 4.08 0.72 7.10
N SER A 112 4.90 0.88 6.06
CA SER A 112 6.05 1.77 6.08
C SER A 112 6.99 1.41 7.25
N PHE A 113 7.36 2.38 8.07
CA PHE A 113 8.18 2.14 9.26
C PHE A 113 7.53 1.19 10.27
N GLY A 114 6.20 1.02 10.20
CA GLY A 114 5.50 -0.01 10.96
C GLY A 114 6.01 -1.42 10.70
N GLY A 115 6.47 -1.69 9.46
CA GLY A 115 7.10 -2.95 9.11
C GLY A 115 8.43 -3.17 9.83
N ALA A 116 9.26 -2.14 9.92
CA ALA A 116 10.51 -2.20 10.72
C ALA A 116 10.20 -2.40 12.21
N THR A 117 9.18 -1.74 12.70
CA THR A 117 8.74 -1.85 14.09
C THR A 117 8.35 -3.28 14.45
N ILE A 118 7.48 -3.91 13.65
CA ILE A 118 6.99 -5.26 13.96
C ILE A 118 8.07 -6.33 13.80
N ARG A 119 9.05 -6.12 12.93
CA ARG A 119 10.19 -7.02 12.81
C ARG A 119 11.04 -7.00 14.08
N LEU A 120 11.38 -5.83 14.58
CA LEU A 120 12.11 -5.70 15.84
C LEU A 120 11.28 -6.20 17.02
N PHE A 121 9.98 -5.88 17.03
CA PHE A 121 9.05 -6.38 18.04
C PHE A 121 9.07 -7.91 18.12
N LEU A 122 8.97 -8.59 17.00
CA LEU A 122 8.99 -10.06 16.96
C LEU A 122 10.33 -10.62 17.43
N ASP A 123 11.43 -9.99 17.06
CA ASP A 123 12.78 -10.40 17.47
C ASP A 123 12.94 -10.34 19.00
N ILE A 124 12.54 -9.23 19.60
CA ILE A 124 12.60 -9.07 21.08
C ILE A 124 11.63 -10.04 21.75
N LEU A 125 10.43 -10.18 21.23
CA LEU A 125 9.42 -11.11 21.76
C LEU A 125 9.94 -12.55 21.79
N ALA A 126 10.68 -12.93 20.74
CA ALA A 126 11.24 -14.28 20.59
C ALA A 126 12.51 -14.48 21.42
N ASP A 127 13.46 -13.58 21.31
CA ASP A 127 14.82 -13.75 21.81
C ASP A 127 15.12 -12.92 23.06
N GLY A 128 14.25 -11.96 23.39
CA GLY A 128 14.43 -11.07 24.52
C GLY A 128 15.60 -10.11 24.34
N SER A 129 16.09 -9.58 25.46
CA SER A 129 17.27 -8.72 25.52
C SER A 129 18.07 -9.02 26.80
N ALA A 130 19.20 -9.69 26.64
CA ALA A 130 20.09 -9.99 27.74
C ALA A 130 20.63 -8.71 28.42
N GLU A 131 20.85 -7.67 27.64
CA GLU A 131 21.31 -6.36 28.14
C GLU A 131 20.26 -5.73 29.05
N GLU A 132 18.98 -5.75 28.65
CA GLU A 132 17.90 -5.20 29.45
C GLU A 132 17.62 -6.04 30.69
N GLN A 133 17.75 -7.36 30.61
CA GLN A 133 17.65 -8.26 31.78
C GLN A 133 18.72 -7.92 32.81
N ALA A 134 19.97 -7.77 32.37
CA ALA A 134 21.10 -7.41 33.26
C ALA A 134 20.90 -6.01 33.85
N ALA A 135 20.47 -5.04 33.05
CA ALA A 135 20.29 -3.65 33.50
C ALA A 135 19.16 -3.53 34.54
N ALA A 136 18.06 -4.24 34.35
CA ALA A 136 16.94 -4.26 35.31
C ALA A 136 17.38 -4.89 36.64
N LYS A 137 18.15 -5.98 36.60
CA LYS A 137 18.70 -6.62 37.77
C LYS A 137 19.66 -5.68 38.53
N ALA A 138 20.54 -5.01 37.81
CA ALA A 138 21.46 -4.03 38.39
C ALA A 138 20.75 -2.84 39.03
N ALA A 139 19.61 -2.43 38.46
CA ALA A 139 18.78 -1.36 38.99
C ALA A 139 17.85 -1.82 40.14
N GLY A 140 17.83 -3.11 40.46
CA GLY A 140 16.95 -3.66 41.50
C GLY A 140 15.48 -3.65 41.15
N THR A 141 15.13 -3.66 39.85
CA THR A 141 13.76 -3.64 39.33
C THR A 141 13.43 -4.95 38.62
N GLU A 142 12.13 -5.20 38.40
CA GLU A 142 11.70 -6.34 37.61
C GLU A 142 12.04 -6.16 36.13
N VAL A 143 12.30 -7.28 35.46
CA VAL A 143 12.48 -7.31 34.00
C VAL A 143 11.12 -7.36 33.34
N SER A 144 10.89 -6.49 32.36
CA SER A 144 9.69 -6.60 31.52
C SER A 144 9.63 -7.99 30.89
N PRO A 145 8.48 -8.67 30.92
CA PRO A 145 8.32 -9.96 30.22
C PRO A 145 8.66 -9.89 28.74
N PHE A 146 8.53 -8.73 28.12
CA PHE A 146 8.94 -8.51 26.73
C PHE A 146 10.43 -8.81 26.51
N PHE A 147 11.29 -8.39 27.44
CA PHE A 147 12.74 -8.60 27.33
C PHE A 147 13.20 -10.00 27.77
N GLN A 148 12.30 -10.81 28.30
CA GLN A 148 12.61 -12.19 28.65
C GLN A 148 12.59 -13.13 27.44
N GLY A 149 11.93 -12.76 26.35
CA GLY A 149 11.81 -13.59 25.17
C GLY A 149 10.93 -14.82 25.34
N GLY A 150 11.16 -15.82 24.53
CA GLY A 150 10.44 -17.10 24.61
C GLY A 150 9.01 -17.09 24.09
N LYS A 151 8.61 -16.05 23.34
CA LYS A 151 7.22 -15.84 22.90
C LYS A 151 7.08 -15.76 21.37
N ALA A 152 8.00 -16.35 20.61
CA ALA A 152 7.89 -16.36 19.14
C ALA A 152 6.60 -17.01 18.67
N ASP A 153 6.12 -18.04 19.37
CA ASP A 153 4.90 -18.77 19.07
C ASP A 153 3.61 -18.00 19.42
N TRP A 154 3.72 -16.79 19.95
CA TRP A 154 2.58 -15.88 20.15
C TRP A 154 2.22 -15.10 18.88
N VAL A 155 3.06 -15.18 17.85
CA VAL A 155 2.85 -14.56 16.54
C VAL A 155 2.73 -15.63 15.47
N TYR A 156 1.67 -15.55 14.68
CA TYR A 156 1.40 -16.49 13.60
C TYR A 156 2.03 -16.03 12.28
N SER A 157 1.81 -14.77 11.91
CA SER A 157 2.35 -14.18 10.69
C SER A 157 2.78 -12.74 10.89
N LEU A 158 3.69 -12.30 10.02
CA LEU A 158 4.19 -10.93 9.98
C LEU A 158 4.17 -10.47 8.51
N THR A 159 3.37 -9.45 8.24
CA THR A 159 3.22 -8.87 6.90
C THR A 159 3.71 -7.44 6.89
N THR A 160 4.55 -7.10 5.92
CA THR A 160 5.00 -5.73 5.72
C THR A 160 4.42 -5.15 4.42
N LEU A 161 4.00 -3.89 4.49
CA LEU A 161 3.45 -3.13 3.37
C LEU A 161 4.35 -1.92 3.15
N ALA A 162 5.08 -1.88 2.03
CA ALA A 162 5.98 -0.79 1.69
C ALA A 162 6.99 -0.48 2.82
N ALA A 163 7.53 -1.49 3.46
CA ALA A 163 8.45 -1.32 4.59
C ALA A 163 9.88 -1.06 4.12
N PRO A 164 10.57 -0.08 4.73
CA PRO A 164 11.97 0.19 4.42
C PRO A 164 12.87 -0.81 5.15
N HIS A 165 12.85 -2.07 4.75
CA HIS A 165 13.63 -3.15 5.38
C HIS A 165 15.12 -2.83 5.43
N ASN A 166 15.62 -2.14 4.40
CA ASN A 166 17.04 -1.79 4.24
C ASN A 166 17.23 -0.26 4.21
N GLY A 167 16.29 0.48 4.81
CA GLY A 167 16.30 1.92 4.78
C GLY A 167 15.75 2.50 3.48
N THR A 168 15.97 3.79 3.27
CA THR A 168 15.50 4.51 2.10
C THR A 168 16.53 5.55 1.65
N THR A 169 16.66 5.72 0.33
CA THR A 169 17.50 6.78 -0.25
C THR A 169 16.86 8.15 -0.13
N PHE A 170 15.61 8.23 0.29
CA PHE A 170 14.96 9.52 0.55
C PHE A 170 15.82 10.40 1.47
N LEU A 171 16.42 9.81 2.51
CA LEU A 171 17.34 10.50 3.41
C LEU A 171 18.62 10.95 2.74
N GLU A 172 19.16 10.13 1.85
CA GLU A 172 20.41 10.42 1.16
C GLU A 172 20.25 11.55 0.13
N CYS A 173 19.06 11.67 -0.46
CA CYS A 173 18.79 12.69 -1.48
C CYS A 173 18.71 14.11 -0.93
N CYS A 174 18.37 14.32 0.38
CA CYS A 174 18.00 15.62 0.95
C CYS A 174 19.11 16.31 1.73
N GLY A 175 20.29 15.74 1.82
CA GLY A 175 21.48 16.36 2.42
C GLY A 175 21.59 16.21 3.93
N ASP A 176 20.82 16.95 4.72
CA ASP A 176 20.90 16.84 6.18
C ASP A 176 19.62 16.26 6.80
N MET A 177 19.77 15.72 8.01
CA MET A 177 18.71 15.02 8.72
C MET A 177 17.54 15.95 9.10
N THR A 178 17.82 17.19 9.48
CA THR A 178 16.77 18.14 9.89
C THR A 178 15.89 18.51 8.70
N GLN A 179 16.48 18.82 7.56
CA GLN A 179 15.73 19.11 6.33
C GLN A 179 14.92 17.91 5.88
N PHE A 180 15.51 16.73 5.89
CA PHE A 180 14.80 15.50 5.56
C PHE A 180 13.62 15.26 6.49
N ALA A 181 13.85 15.33 7.80
CA ALA A 181 12.80 15.12 8.79
C ALA A 181 11.64 16.09 8.60
N ALA A 182 11.95 17.37 8.32
CA ALA A 182 10.94 18.39 8.05
C ALA A 182 10.14 18.08 6.79
N GLU A 183 10.81 17.75 5.69
CA GLU A 183 10.15 17.46 4.40
C GLU A 183 9.32 16.18 4.46
N ALA A 184 9.89 15.09 4.98
CA ALA A 184 9.20 13.81 5.08
C ALA A 184 7.97 13.89 6.00
N SER A 185 8.13 14.47 7.17
CA SER A 185 7.04 14.56 8.14
C SER A 185 5.94 15.53 7.68
N THR A 186 6.33 16.65 7.04
CA THR A 186 5.36 17.60 6.45
C THR A 186 4.58 16.95 5.31
N ALA A 187 5.28 16.21 4.44
CA ALA A 187 4.64 15.48 3.35
C ALA A 187 3.65 14.44 3.87
N MET A 188 4.05 13.66 4.87
CA MET A 188 3.15 12.67 5.47
C MET A 188 1.97 13.32 6.18
N ALA A 189 2.19 14.42 6.91
CA ALA A 189 1.11 15.14 7.58
C ALA A 189 0.07 15.69 6.58
N LYS A 190 0.53 16.22 5.45
CA LYS A 190 -0.35 16.70 4.37
C LYS A 190 -1.08 15.57 3.68
N LEU A 191 -0.37 14.48 3.35
CA LEU A 191 -0.98 13.29 2.74
C LEU A 191 -2.09 12.73 3.61
N LEU A 192 -1.83 12.62 4.91
CA LEU A 192 -2.76 12.06 5.89
C LEU A 192 -3.83 13.07 6.34
N GLY A 193 -3.77 14.32 5.87
CA GLY A 193 -4.75 15.36 6.16
C GLY A 193 -4.72 15.88 7.60
N ILE A 194 -3.60 15.70 8.33
CA ILE A 194 -3.49 16.04 9.75
C ILE A 194 -2.80 17.38 10.03
N SER A 195 -2.30 18.07 8.99
CA SER A 195 -1.45 19.26 9.14
C SER A 195 -2.07 20.37 9.98
N ASP A 196 -3.39 20.53 9.92
CA ASP A 196 -4.14 21.59 10.60
C ASP A 196 -4.87 21.12 11.87
N PHE A 197 -4.72 19.87 12.27
CA PHE A 197 -5.41 19.32 13.45
C PHE A 197 -4.79 19.82 14.74
N LYS A 198 -5.51 20.70 15.42
CA LYS A 198 -5.09 21.29 16.69
C LYS A 198 -5.53 20.40 17.85
N GLY A 199 -4.59 20.05 18.71
CA GLY A 199 -4.89 19.38 19.97
C GLY A 199 -5.37 17.94 19.89
N VAL A 200 -5.52 17.32 18.71
CA VAL A 200 -5.96 15.93 18.54
C VAL A 200 -4.87 15.00 18.04
N TYR A 201 -3.74 15.55 17.58
CA TYR A 201 -2.58 14.77 17.15
C TYR A 201 -1.41 14.98 18.12
N ASP A 202 -0.81 13.89 18.59
CA ASP A 202 0.28 13.90 19.55
C ASP A 202 1.45 13.08 19.00
N PHE A 203 2.66 13.62 19.10
CA PHE A 203 3.88 12.93 18.70
C PHE A 203 4.34 11.86 19.71
N GLN A 204 3.74 11.83 20.91
CA GLN A 204 4.03 10.81 21.93
C GLN A 204 5.52 10.71 22.29
N LEU A 205 6.14 11.85 22.58
CA LEU A 205 7.55 11.96 22.92
C LEU A 205 7.77 12.38 24.39
N GLU A 206 6.83 12.03 25.27
CA GLU A 206 6.90 12.36 26.69
C GLU A 206 8.14 11.74 27.38
N GLN A 207 8.63 10.59 26.91
CA GLN A 207 9.86 9.98 27.43
C GLN A 207 11.08 10.90 27.25
N PHE A 208 11.06 11.77 26.24
CA PHE A 208 12.10 12.77 26.02
C PHE A 208 11.77 14.13 26.65
N GLY A 209 10.65 14.25 27.35
CA GLY A 209 10.21 15.49 27.97
C GLY A 209 9.42 16.43 27.04
N PHE A 210 9.01 15.96 25.87
CA PHE A 210 8.18 16.75 24.96
C PHE A 210 6.70 16.50 25.24
N TYR A 211 5.99 17.56 25.58
CA TYR A 211 4.56 17.51 25.87
C TYR A 211 3.79 18.37 24.87
N ARG A 212 2.58 17.94 24.52
CA ARG A 212 1.68 18.68 23.65
C ARG A 212 1.31 20.01 24.27
N LYS A 213 1.28 21.09 23.45
CA LYS A 213 0.79 22.40 23.85
C LYS A 213 -0.60 22.64 23.29
N ASP A 214 -1.48 23.22 24.10
CA ASP A 214 -2.84 23.56 23.69
C ASP A 214 -2.82 24.56 22.53
N GLY A 215 -3.66 24.32 21.52
CA GLY A 215 -3.82 25.20 20.37
C GLY A 215 -2.72 25.13 19.32
N GLU A 216 -1.68 24.31 19.50
CA GLU A 216 -0.67 24.06 18.48
C GLU A 216 -1.26 23.29 17.30
N THR A 217 -0.93 23.70 16.06
CA THR A 217 -1.14 22.85 14.89
C THR A 217 -0.11 21.72 14.88
N VAL A 218 -0.37 20.69 14.07
CA VAL A 218 0.59 19.58 13.92
C VAL A 218 1.92 20.10 13.38
N LEU A 219 1.88 20.99 12.39
CA LEU A 219 3.11 21.54 11.79
C LEU A 219 3.88 22.43 12.77
N GLU A 220 3.19 23.19 13.64
CA GLU A 220 3.85 23.98 14.70
C GLU A 220 4.52 23.07 15.74
N ALA A 221 3.84 22.01 16.16
CA ALA A 221 4.38 21.03 17.08
C ALA A 221 5.58 20.28 16.47
N LEU A 222 5.49 19.91 15.20
CA LEU A 222 6.58 19.29 14.45
C LEU A 222 7.80 20.19 14.40
N ASP A 223 7.59 21.46 14.02
CA ASP A 223 8.66 22.45 13.96
C ASP A 223 9.38 22.60 15.32
N ARG A 224 8.60 22.64 16.40
CA ARG A 224 9.16 22.72 17.76
C ARG A 224 10.02 21.49 18.10
N VAL A 225 9.58 20.29 17.73
CA VAL A 225 10.33 19.04 17.95
C VAL A 225 11.61 19.03 17.12
N LEU A 226 11.53 19.39 15.84
CA LEU A 226 12.67 19.35 14.91
C LEU A 226 13.74 20.40 15.22
N HIS A 227 13.37 21.54 15.83
CA HIS A 227 14.31 22.58 16.27
C HIS A 227 14.80 22.38 17.70
N SER A 228 14.39 21.31 18.38
CA SER A 228 14.91 20.90 19.67
C SER A 228 16.15 20.02 19.49
N ASP A 229 16.64 19.44 20.57
CA ASP A 229 17.75 18.47 20.54
C ASP A 229 17.31 17.03 20.20
N PHE A 230 16.03 16.82 19.85
CA PHE A 230 15.49 15.49 19.57
C PHE A 230 16.28 14.74 18.48
N LEU A 231 16.66 15.43 17.39
CA LEU A 231 17.42 14.81 16.30
C LEU A 231 18.89 14.55 16.66
N SER A 232 19.42 15.16 17.73
CA SER A 232 20.76 14.86 18.21
C SER A 232 20.83 13.54 18.99
N HIS A 233 19.68 13.06 19.50
CA HIS A 233 19.54 11.72 20.05
C HIS A 233 19.31 10.74 18.90
N ASN A 234 20.02 9.62 18.89
CA ASN A 234 19.91 8.64 17.82
C ASN A 234 18.70 7.70 17.94
N ASP A 235 17.90 7.87 18.98
CA ASP A 235 16.71 7.04 19.26
C ASP A 235 15.46 7.67 18.62
N ASN A 236 15.43 7.68 17.30
CA ASN A 236 14.29 8.23 16.55
C ASN A 236 14.12 7.53 15.19
N VAL A 237 12.97 7.76 14.57
CA VAL A 237 12.61 7.15 13.29
C VAL A 237 13.57 7.54 12.16
N PHE A 238 14.08 8.77 12.18
CA PHE A 238 14.91 9.26 11.07
C PHE A 238 16.26 8.55 11.01
N ARG A 239 16.84 8.22 12.17
CA ARG A 239 18.03 7.39 12.21
C ARG A 239 17.75 5.98 11.72
N ASP A 240 16.67 5.37 12.19
CA ASP A 240 16.33 3.98 11.85
C ASP A 240 15.91 3.80 10.38
N LEU A 241 15.53 4.89 9.71
CA LEU A 241 15.23 4.89 8.28
C LEU A 241 16.47 4.98 7.40
N THR A 242 17.63 5.32 7.94
CA THR A 242 18.87 5.35 7.16
C THR A 242 19.25 3.94 6.71
N ILE A 243 19.86 3.82 5.54
CA ILE A 243 20.32 2.52 5.04
C ILE A 243 21.30 1.87 6.01
N ASP A 244 22.29 2.63 6.47
CA ASP A 244 23.32 2.09 7.36
C ASP A 244 22.72 1.57 8.67
N ARG A 245 21.81 2.31 9.29
CA ARG A 245 21.18 1.88 10.54
C ARG A 245 20.22 0.71 10.33
N ALA A 246 19.46 0.73 9.25
CA ALA A 246 18.56 -0.38 8.92
C ALA A 246 19.33 -1.69 8.73
N LEU A 247 20.48 -1.65 8.06
CA LEU A 247 21.33 -2.82 7.88
C LEU A 247 21.96 -3.29 9.19
N GLU A 248 22.36 -2.38 10.09
CA GLU A 248 22.81 -2.74 11.44
C GLU A 248 21.72 -3.49 12.21
N LEU A 249 20.48 -2.98 12.17
CA LEU A 249 19.35 -3.65 12.82
C LEU A 249 19.08 -5.02 12.20
N ASN A 250 19.21 -5.15 10.89
CA ASN A 250 19.02 -6.41 10.19
C ASN A 250 20.04 -7.47 10.63
N ASP A 251 21.29 -7.06 10.91
CA ASP A 251 22.31 -7.99 11.39
C ASP A 251 21.95 -8.60 12.76
N ASP A 252 21.15 -7.91 13.56
CA ASP A 252 20.74 -8.34 14.91
C ASP A 252 19.39 -9.06 14.93
N ILE A 253 18.54 -8.89 13.90
CA ILE A 253 17.19 -9.46 13.84
C ILE A 253 17.23 -10.83 13.18
N GLU A 254 16.79 -11.87 13.91
CA GLU A 254 16.71 -13.22 13.39
C GLU A 254 15.32 -13.52 12.80
N ILE A 255 15.29 -14.38 11.78
CA ILE A 255 14.03 -14.90 11.24
C ILE A 255 13.55 -16.05 12.11
N GLN A 256 12.30 -15.98 12.56
CA GLN A 256 11.72 -17.02 13.42
C GLN A 256 11.21 -18.19 12.57
N PRO A 257 11.60 -19.44 12.91
CA PRO A 257 11.38 -20.60 12.04
C PRO A 257 9.92 -20.96 11.82
N ASN A 258 9.05 -20.61 12.76
CA ASN A 258 7.65 -21.05 12.74
C ASN A 258 6.67 -19.90 12.45
N VAL A 259 7.19 -18.73 12.06
CA VAL A 259 6.38 -17.57 11.69
C VAL A 259 6.34 -17.43 10.18
N TYR A 260 5.16 -17.09 9.66
CA TYR A 260 4.97 -16.84 8.23
C TYR A 260 5.23 -15.37 7.94
N TYR A 261 6.16 -15.10 7.03
CA TYR A 261 6.57 -13.73 6.65
C TYR A 261 6.08 -13.41 5.25
N PHE A 262 5.45 -12.25 5.10
CA PHE A 262 4.98 -11.74 3.81
C PHE A 262 5.44 -10.29 3.62
N SER A 263 5.87 -9.95 2.41
CA SER A 263 6.21 -8.58 2.06
C SER A 263 5.49 -8.14 0.80
N TYR A 264 4.97 -6.91 0.83
CA TYR A 264 4.35 -6.22 -0.30
C TYR A 264 5.13 -4.94 -0.54
N ALA A 265 5.61 -4.77 -1.77
CA ALA A 265 6.32 -3.58 -2.19
C ALA A 265 5.50 -2.82 -3.24
N GLY A 266 5.64 -1.50 -3.28
CA GLY A 266 5.07 -0.65 -4.30
C GLY A 266 6.14 -0.11 -5.23
N ASP A 267 5.80 0.05 -6.49
CA ASP A 267 6.57 0.79 -7.48
C ASP A 267 5.59 1.65 -8.27
N LYS A 268 5.69 2.95 -8.11
CA LYS A 268 4.85 3.92 -8.83
C LYS A 268 5.72 4.77 -9.77
N THR A 269 6.80 4.18 -10.26
CA THR A 269 7.69 4.79 -11.23
C THR A 269 7.65 4.01 -12.54
N ARG A 270 8.17 4.63 -13.58
CA ARG A 270 8.25 4.01 -14.91
C ARG A 270 9.55 4.39 -15.59
N GLN A 271 10.04 3.51 -16.42
CA GLN A 271 11.19 3.79 -17.27
C GLN A 271 10.71 4.22 -18.66
N SER A 272 11.22 5.35 -19.14
CA SER A 272 10.95 5.80 -20.49
C SER A 272 11.62 4.86 -21.50
N THR A 273 10.87 4.40 -22.48
CA THR A 273 11.42 3.61 -23.59
C THR A 273 12.22 4.48 -24.57
N ILE A 274 12.04 5.79 -24.52
CA ILE A 274 12.70 6.76 -25.41
C ILE A 274 14.04 7.19 -24.82
N THR A 275 14.05 7.66 -23.56
CA THR A 275 15.25 8.21 -22.90
C THR A 275 15.99 7.18 -22.06
N GLY A 276 15.33 6.09 -21.68
CA GLY A 276 15.84 5.12 -20.70
C GLY A 276 15.84 5.64 -19.27
N GLU A 277 15.39 6.86 -19.04
CA GLU A 277 15.29 7.45 -17.71
C GLU A 277 14.05 6.95 -16.96
N ARG A 278 14.18 6.83 -15.65
CA ARG A 278 13.05 6.47 -14.78
C ARG A 278 12.47 7.72 -14.13
N THR A 279 11.16 7.81 -14.11
CA THR A 279 10.42 8.92 -13.50
C THR A 279 9.21 8.39 -12.75
N SER A 280 8.58 9.26 -11.95
CA SER A 280 7.28 8.95 -11.35
C SER A 280 6.26 8.59 -12.43
N ALA A 281 5.41 7.60 -12.14
CA ALA A 281 4.26 7.32 -12.98
C ALA A 281 3.28 8.51 -12.94
N VAL A 282 2.50 8.68 -14.00
CA VAL A 282 1.57 9.82 -14.11
C VAL A 282 0.46 9.78 -13.06
N ASP A 283 0.14 8.58 -12.57
CA ASP A 283 -0.89 8.35 -11.56
C ASP A 283 -0.33 8.28 -10.12
N MET A 284 0.91 8.71 -9.91
CA MET A 284 1.43 8.87 -8.54
C MET A 284 0.75 10.04 -7.85
N THR A 285 0.48 9.90 -6.56
CA THR A 285 -0.02 11.00 -5.72
C THR A 285 0.92 12.20 -5.87
N PRO A 286 0.41 13.39 -6.26
CA PRO A 286 1.25 14.54 -6.59
C PRO A 286 2.26 14.93 -5.52
N LEU A 287 1.90 14.75 -4.26
CA LEU A 287 2.79 15.05 -3.14
C LEU A 287 4.11 14.28 -3.19
N PHE A 288 4.10 13.04 -3.70
CA PHE A 288 5.28 12.19 -3.77
C PHE A 288 6.13 12.39 -5.03
N VAL A 289 5.59 13.05 -6.06
CA VAL A 289 6.24 13.15 -7.37
C VAL A 289 7.65 13.75 -7.29
N PRO A 290 7.90 14.88 -6.60
CA PRO A 290 9.26 15.43 -6.51
C PRO A 290 10.25 14.46 -5.86
N PHE A 291 9.82 13.79 -4.80
CA PHE A 291 10.67 12.83 -4.07
C PHE A 291 10.96 11.60 -4.91
N ALA A 292 9.93 11.07 -5.56
CA ALA A 292 10.09 9.90 -6.43
C ALA A 292 11.10 10.17 -7.54
N ASN A 293 11.04 11.33 -8.17
CA ASN A 293 11.96 11.70 -9.25
C ASN A 293 13.39 11.87 -8.75
N GLN A 294 13.59 12.43 -7.56
CA GLN A 294 14.91 12.51 -6.94
C GLN A 294 15.47 11.10 -6.65
N MET A 295 14.65 10.22 -6.08
CA MET A 295 15.04 8.86 -5.76
C MET A 295 15.36 8.04 -7.02
N CYS A 296 14.63 8.25 -8.11
CA CYS A 296 14.88 7.57 -9.39
C CYS A 296 16.28 7.86 -9.95
N GLY A 297 16.82 9.03 -9.66
CA GLY A 297 18.15 9.43 -10.13
C GLY A 297 19.27 9.21 -9.11
N TYR A 298 18.95 8.76 -7.91
CA TYR A 298 19.94 8.63 -6.85
C TYR A 298 20.46 7.19 -6.76
N TYR A 299 21.51 6.90 -7.52
CA TYR A 299 22.21 5.61 -7.50
C TYR A 299 23.68 5.83 -7.90
N ASP A 300 24.47 4.76 -7.91
CA ASP A 300 25.93 4.81 -8.06
C ASP A 300 26.59 5.65 -6.97
N GLN A 301 26.03 5.53 -5.76
CA GLN A 301 26.49 6.19 -4.55
C GLN A 301 26.90 5.14 -3.52
N THR A 302 27.70 5.56 -2.56
CA THR A 302 28.07 4.72 -1.42
C THR A 302 27.72 5.45 -0.14
N THR A 303 27.04 4.77 0.79
CA THR A 303 26.69 5.36 2.08
C THR A 303 27.93 5.55 2.95
N ALA A 304 27.81 6.35 4.01
CA ALA A 304 28.91 6.56 4.96
C ALA A 304 29.40 5.23 5.57
N GLY A 305 28.50 4.26 5.77
CA GLY A 305 28.82 2.93 6.27
C GLY A 305 29.37 1.96 5.22
N GLY A 306 29.49 2.39 3.97
CA GLY A 306 30.11 1.61 2.90
C GLY A 306 29.15 0.79 2.03
N PHE A 307 27.83 0.94 2.19
CA PHE A 307 26.86 0.24 1.35
C PHE A 307 26.76 0.90 -0.03
N ARG A 308 26.82 0.08 -1.09
CA ARG A 308 26.72 0.54 -2.46
C ARG A 308 25.26 0.61 -2.90
N ILE A 309 24.79 1.82 -3.23
CA ILE A 309 23.47 2.06 -3.79
C ILE A 309 23.60 1.95 -5.31
N ASP A 310 23.15 0.85 -5.88
CA ASP A 310 23.19 0.63 -7.32
C ASP A 310 21.87 1.03 -7.99
N LYS A 311 21.78 0.82 -9.30
CA LYS A 311 20.61 1.21 -10.10
C LYS A 311 19.32 0.48 -9.70
N SER A 312 19.40 -0.67 -9.03
CA SER A 312 18.21 -1.38 -8.54
C SER A 312 17.42 -0.59 -7.49
N TRP A 313 18.02 0.47 -6.94
CA TRP A 313 17.38 1.36 -5.96
C TRP A 313 16.54 2.46 -6.62
N ALA A 314 16.55 2.59 -7.96
CA ALA A 314 15.80 3.63 -8.66
C ALA A 314 14.27 3.46 -8.57
N PRO A 315 13.68 2.27 -8.79
CA PRO A 315 12.24 2.09 -8.60
C PRO A 315 11.84 2.39 -7.16
N ASN A 316 10.73 3.13 -6.99
CA ASN A 316 10.28 3.53 -5.65
C ASN A 316 8.78 3.85 -5.62
N ASP A 317 8.25 3.99 -4.42
CA ASP A 317 6.86 4.34 -4.16
C ASP A 317 6.65 5.82 -3.75
N GLY A 318 7.70 6.62 -3.86
CA GLY A 318 7.71 8.03 -3.46
C GLY A 318 8.38 8.31 -2.12
N LEU A 319 8.56 7.31 -1.26
CA LEU A 319 9.27 7.41 0.02
C LEU A 319 10.22 6.25 0.29
N VAL A 320 9.92 5.07 -0.22
CA VAL A 320 10.71 3.85 -0.01
C VAL A 320 11.07 3.25 -1.37
N ASN A 321 12.34 2.90 -1.52
CA ASN A 321 12.82 2.20 -2.69
C ASN A 321 12.20 0.80 -2.75
N THR A 322 11.71 0.41 -3.91
CA THR A 322 11.04 -0.89 -4.09
C THR A 322 11.91 -2.05 -3.63
N VAL A 323 13.19 -2.03 -3.97
CA VAL A 323 14.15 -3.09 -3.58
C VAL A 323 14.25 -3.23 -2.06
N SER A 324 14.15 -2.13 -1.31
CA SER A 324 14.18 -2.14 0.15
C SER A 324 12.91 -2.74 0.78
N ALA A 325 11.80 -2.72 0.06
CA ALA A 325 10.51 -3.22 0.55
C ALA A 325 10.27 -4.70 0.21
N LEU A 326 11.14 -5.33 -0.56
CA LEU A 326 10.98 -6.73 -0.95
C LEU A 326 11.32 -7.69 0.20
N TYR A 327 12.49 -7.54 0.78
CA TYR A 327 12.95 -8.35 1.91
C TYR A 327 14.15 -7.68 2.58
N PRO A 328 14.37 -7.97 3.88
CA PRO A 328 15.55 -7.45 4.57
C PRO A 328 16.82 -8.18 4.13
N THR A 329 17.91 -7.42 4.03
CA THR A 329 19.24 -7.97 3.75
C THR A 329 20.18 -7.74 4.93
N ASP A 330 21.28 -8.49 4.97
CA ASP A 330 22.39 -8.18 5.85
C ASP A 330 23.24 -7.04 5.27
N SER A 331 24.29 -6.63 5.99
CA SER A 331 25.18 -5.55 5.56
C SER A 331 25.99 -5.90 4.29
N ALA A 332 26.07 -7.17 3.92
CA ALA A 332 26.67 -7.62 2.67
C ALA A 332 25.66 -7.68 1.50
N GLY A 333 24.41 -7.27 1.73
CA GLY A 333 23.34 -7.27 0.71
C GLY A 333 22.71 -8.63 0.48
N ARG A 334 22.96 -9.60 1.33
CA ARG A 334 22.34 -10.94 1.21
C ARG A 334 21.02 -10.97 1.94
N CYS A 335 20.01 -11.62 1.36
CA CYS A 335 18.73 -11.81 2.04
C CYS A 335 18.94 -12.54 3.36
N LEU A 336 18.26 -12.10 4.42
CA LEU A 336 18.29 -12.76 5.71
C LEU A 336 17.72 -14.17 5.56
N THR A 337 18.41 -15.15 6.11
CA THR A 337 17.99 -16.55 6.08
C THR A 337 17.96 -17.13 7.47
N GLN A 338 17.05 -18.05 7.70
CA GLN A 338 17.20 -19.00 8.77
C GLN A 338 18.18 -20.09 8.34
N SER A 339 18.98 -20.62 9.27
CA SER A 339 19.91 -21.72 9.00
C SER A 339 19.20 -22.88 8.28
N GLY A 340 19.72 -23.25 7.11
CA GLY A 340 19.21 -24.36 6.31
C GLY A 340 18.00 -24.05 5.43
N LYS A 341 17.55 -22.78 5.36
CA LYS A 341 16.43 -22.37 4.52
C LYS A 341 16.83 -21.29 3.52
N THR A 342 16.08 -21.21 2.41
CA THR A 342 16.18 -20.11 1.46
C THR A 342 15.69 -18.83 2.13
N GLY A 343 16.35 -17.71 1.89
CA GLY A 343 16.03 -16.43 2.52
C GLY A 343 14.68 -15.86 2.10
N TYR A 344 14.27 -16.06 0.85
CA TYR A 344 12.98 -15.63 0.35
C TYR A 344 12.44 -16.56 -0.74
N VAL A 345 11.13 -16.51 -0.93
CA VAL A 345 10.43 -17.17 -2.03
C VAL A 345 9.64 -16.11 -2.77
N GLN A 346 9.93 -15.93 -4.06
CA GLN A 346 9.14 -15.04 -4.91
C GLN A 346 7.80 -15.71 -5.22
N GLN A 347 6.71 -15.00 -4.89
CA GLN A 347 5.36 -15.47 -5.17
C GLN A 347 4.82 -14.79 -6.43
N ASP A 348 4.07 -15.54 -7.24
CA ASP A 348 3.38 -15.00 -8.43
C ASP A 348 1.97 -14.52 -8.12
N GLY A 349 1.48 -14.79 -6.92
CA GLY A 349 0.17 -14.46 -6.42
C GLY A 349 -0.08 -15.20 -5.11
N TYR A 350 -1.33 -15.25 -4.68
CA TYR A 350 -1.69 -16.01 -3.49
C TYR A 350 -1.62 -17.53 -3.76
N SER A 351 -0.97 -18.24 -2.84
CA SER A 351 -0.78 -19.68 -2.98
C SER A 351 -2.00 -20.45 -2.47
N ASN A 352 -2.45 -21.43 -3.24
CA ASN A 352 -3.50 -22.36 -2.82
C ASN A 352 -2.96 -23.66 -2.24
N VAL A 353 -1.63 -23.82 -2.19
CA VAL A 353 -0.97 -25.04 -1.66
C VAL A 353 -0.24 -24.78 -0.34
N GLY A 354 -0.40 -23.60 0.22
CA GLY A 354 0.25 -23.17 1.46
C GLY A 354 1.59 -22.48 1.25
N TYR A 355 2.12 -21.95 2.33
CA TYR A 355 3.38 -21.20 2.36
C TYR A 355 4.39 -21.87 3.28
N GLN A 356 5.65 -21.54 3.06
CA GLN A 356 6.74 -21.99 3.93
C GLN A 356 6.94 -20.95 5.05
N PRO A 357 6.96 -21.36 6.33
CA PRO A 357 7.34 -20.46 7.43
C PRO A 357 8.86 -20.28 7.47
N GLY A 358 9.30 -19.23 8.17
CA GLY A 358 10.73 -18.97 8.38
C GLY A 358 11.48 -18.46 7.16
N VAL A 359 10.77 -18.03 6.13
CA VAL A 359 11.32 -17.39 4.93
C VAL A 359 10.41 -16.23 4.55
N TRP A 360 10.97 -15.24 3.84
CA TRP A 360 10.16 -14.15 3.30
C TRP A 360 9.42 -14.62 2.06
N ASN A 361 8.10 -14.57 2.12
CA ASN A 361 7.24 -14.76 0.95
C ASN A 361 7.04 -13.38 0.33
N VAL A 362 7.76 -13.13 -0.76
CA VAL A 362 7.76 -11.84 -1.45
C VAL A 362 6.61 -11.83 -2.44
N MET A 363 5.60 -11.01 -2.17
CA MET A 363 4.42 -10.92 -3.01
C MET A 363 4.73 -10.10 -4.27
N PRO A 364 3.93 -10.22 -5.34
CA PRO A 364 4.15 -9.42 -6.54
C PRO A 364 4.17 -7.93 -6.23
N VAL A 365 5.10 -7.20 -6.84
CA VAL A 365 5.19 -5.75 -6.70
C VAL A 365 3.91 -5.12 -7.24
N ARG A 366 3.33 -4.20 -6.46
CA ARG A 366 2.11 -3.53 -6.83
C ARG A 366 2.41 -2.16 -7.44
N HIS A 367 1.56 -1.74 -8.36
CA HIS A 367 1.61 -0.38 -8.92
C HIS A 367 0.99 0.60 -7.92
N TYR A 368 1.62 0.73 -6.76
CA TYR A 368 1.19 1.56 -5.64
C TYR A 368 2.26 2.55 -5.26
N ASP A 369 1.88 3.78 -4.96
CA ASP A 369 2.74 4.67 -4.20
C ASP A 369 2.61 4.36 -2.69
N HIS A 370 3.39 5.07 -1.90
CA HIS A 370 3.49 4.81 -0.46
C HIS A 370 2.14 4.92 0.27
N GLY A 371 1.29 5.85 -0.16
CA GLY A 371 -0.03 6.07 0.42
C GLY A 371 -1.10 5.11 -0.09
N ASN A 372 -0.93 4.52 -1.26
CA ASN A 372 -1.95 3.63 -1.86
C ASN A 372 -2.23 2.39 -1.02
N PHE A 373 -1.30 1.98 -0.16
CA PHE A 373 -1.50 0.84 0.73
C PHE A 373 -2.51 1.11 1.85
N ILE A 374 -2.71 2.38 2.24
CA ILE A 374 -3.54 2.73 3.41
C ILE A 374 -4.64 3.73 3.10
N ALA A 375 -4.53 4.45 2.00
CA ALA A 375 -5.42 5.57 1.71
C ALA A 375 -6.42 5.20 0.64
N GLY A 376 -7.70 5.13 1.03
CA GLY A 376 -8.80 5.29 0.11
C GLY A 376 -9.17 6.77 0.08
N MET A 377 -8.67 7.50 -0.93
CA MET A 377 -8.87 8.96 -1.00
C MET A 377 -10.18 9.29 -1.68
N PRO A 378 -11.03 10.10 -1.03
CA PRO A 378 -12.25 10.60 -1.67
C PRO A 378 -11.99 11.85 -2.51
N VAL A 379 -10.74 12.12 -2.90
CA VAL A 379 -10.42 13.35 -3.61
C VAL A 379 -10.63 13.12 -5.09
N PRO A 380 -11.63 13.79 -5.73
CA PRO A 380 -11.75 13.80 -7.18
C PRO A 380 -10.42 14.26 -7.78
N ASP A 381 -10.02 13.68 -8.90
CA ASP A 381 -8.84 14.06 -9.67
C ASP A 381 -7.48 13.62 -9.13
N LEU A 382 -7.42 12.89 -8.02
CA LEU A 382 -6.16 12.28 -7.59
C LEU A 382 -6.13 10.82 -8.00
N ALA A 383 -5.01 10.40 -8.55
CA ALA A 383 -4.70 9.00 -8.84
C ALA A 383 -4.39 8.27 -7.54
N SER A 384 -5.37 8.20 -6.66
CA SER A 384 -5.30 7.52 -5.36
C SER A 384 -6.07 6.23 -5.42
N GLN A 385 -5.78 5.34 -4.48
CA GLN A 385 -6.50 4.09 -4.34
C GLN A 385 -7.97 4.36 -4.02
N SER A 386 -8.91 3.76 -4.78
CA SER A 386 -10.32 3.85 -4.46
C SER A 386 -10.64 3.06 -3.19
N ILE A 387 -11.69 3.46 -2.47
CA ILE A 387 -12.12 2.72 -1.27
C ILE A 387 -12.45 1.25 -1.59
N PRO A 388 -13.19 0.92 -2.66
CA PRO A 388 -13.43 -0.49 -3.02
C PRO A 388 -12.14 -1.27 -3.31
N ALA A 389 -11.19 -0.68 -4.02
CA ALA A 389 -9.92 -1.33 -4.33
C ALA A 389 -9.08 -1.55 -3.07
N LEU A 390 -9.05 -0.57 -2.16
CA LEU A 390 -8.35 -0.70 -0.89
C LEU A 390 -8.96 -1.81 -0.03
N ARG A 391 -10.28 -1.84 0.09
CA ARG A 391 -10.99 -2.89 0.83
C ARG A 391 -10.72 -4.26 0.25
N GLN A 392 -10.73 -4.38 -1.08
CA GLN A 392 -10.43 -5.66 -1.75
C GLN A 392 -9.02 -6.13 -1.46
N PHE A 393 -8.04 -5.23 -1.48
CA PHE A 393 -6.66 -5.55 -1.13
C PHE A 393 -6.59 -6.17 0.28
N TYR A 394 -7.21 -5.53 1.28
CA TYR A 394 -7.16 -6.03 2.66
C TYR A 394 -7.98 -7.29 2.89
N LEU A 395 -9.11 -7.45 2.21
CA LEU A 395 -9.87 -8.70 2.28
C LEU A 395 -9.07 -9.85 1.71
N SER A 396 -8.40 -9.65 0.58
CA SER A 396 -7.56 -10.67 -0.04
C SER A 396 -6.37 -11.03 0.84
N LEU A 397 -5.75 -10.02 1.46
CA LEU A 397 -4.65 -10.22 2.40
C LEU A 397 -5.11 -11.04 3.62
N MET A 398 -6.21 -10.66 4.23
CA MET A 398 -6.75 -11.36 5.40
C MET A 398 -7.18 -12.78 5.07
N ASP A 399 -7.82 -12.97 3.94
CA ASP A 399 -8.19 -14.30 3.49
C ASP A 399 -6.97 -15.18 3.27
N ASN A 400 -5.92 -14.63 2.64
CA ASN A 400 -4.66 -15.34 2.47
C ASN A 400 -4.04 -15.75 3.82
N LEU A 401 -4.04 -14.84 4.81
CA LEU A 401 -3.50 -15.14 6.14
C LEU A 401 -4.31 -16.23 6.85
N SER A 402 -5.59 -16.36 6.59
CA SER A 402 -6.43 -17.41 7.17
C SER A 402 -6.21 -18.78 6.55
N HIS A 403 -5.46 -18.87 5.43
CA HIS A 403 -5.23 -20.11 4.68
C HIS A 403 -3.75 -20.44 4.44
N VAL A 404 -2.83 -19.88 5.24
CA VAL A 404 -1.39 -20.02 4.99
C VAL A 404 -0.87 -21.47 5.10
N THR A 405 -1.55 -22.32 5.87
CA THR A 405 -1.19 -23.71 6.05
C THR A 405 -1.97 -24.66 5.14
N THR A 406 -2.82 -24.15 4.26
CA THR A 406 -3.70 -24.97 3.45
C THR A 406 -2.88 -25.77 2.44
N ALA A 407 -2.65 -27.03 2.75
CA ALA A 407 -1.97 -27.97 1.89
C ALA A 407 -2.91 -29.03 1.29
N THR A 408 -4.20 -28.92 1.53
CA THR A 408 -5.16 -29.92 1.08
C THR A 408 -6.00 -29.35 -0.04
N PRO A 409 -5.96 -29.92 -1.27
CA PRO A 409 -6.94 -29.55 -2.28
C PRO A 409 -8.30 -29.98 -1.77
N THR A 410 -9.09 -29.02 -1.31
CA THR A 410 -10.52 -29.25 -1.10
C THR A 410 -11.17 -29.35 -2.48
N PRO A 411 -11.97 -30.40 -2.74
CA PRO A 411 -12.70 -30.45 -3.99
C PRO A 411 -13.64 -29.26 -4.06
N THR A 412 -13.43 -28.43 -5.06
CA THR A 412 -14.15 -27.19 -5.36
C THR A 412 -14.06 -26.16 -4.24
N PRO A 413 -12.91 -25.48 -4.08
CA PRO A 413 -12.89 -24.29 -3.22
C PRO A 413 -13.83 -23.27 -3.83
N THR A 414 -14.74 -22.73 -3.02
CA THR A 414 -15.29 -21.40 -3.31
C THR A 414 -14.09 -20.49 -3.44
N PRO A 415 -13.85 -19.84 -4.60
CA PRO A 415 -12.68 -19.00 -4.75
C PRO A 415 -12.67 -17.93 -3.67
N THR A 416 -11.62 -17.94 -2.86
CA THR A 416 -11.41 -16.93 -1.84
C THR A 416 -10.82 -15.70 -2.49
N PRO A 417 -11.27 -14.46 -2.11
CA PRO A 417 -10.67 -13.25 -2.65
C PRO A 417 -9.15 -13.29 -2.51
N GLY A 418 -8.42 -13.09 -3.63
CA GLY A 418 -6.96 -13.09 -3.66
C GLY A 418 -6.27 -14.41 -4.02
N THR A 419 -6.99 -15.53 -4.15
CA THR A 419 -6.40 -16.82 -4.57
C THR A 419 -6.66 -17.17 -6.02
N GLY A 420 -7.26 -16.26 -6.78
CA GLY A 420 -7.63 -16.41 -8.18
C GLY A 420 -8.97 -15.74 -8.43
N LEU A 421 -9.46 -15.83 -9.67
CA LEU A 421 -10.76 -15.27 -10.00
C LEU A 421 -11.89 -16.15 -9.46
N PRO A 422 -12.96 -15.54 -8.91
CA PRO A 422 -14.13 -16.29 -8.46
C PRO A 422 -15.03 -16.76 -9.63
N PHE A 423 -14.66 -16.42 -10.87
CA PHE A 423 -15.51 -16.58 -12.03
C PHE A 423 -15.27 -17.91 -12.72
N THR A 424 -16.29 -18.77 -12.72
CA THR A 424 -16.24 -20.09 -13.36
C THR A 424 -16.15 -20.01 -14.89
N ASP A 425 -16.62 -18.89 -15.48
CA ASP A 425 -16.57 -18.64 -16.91
C ASP A 425 -15.28 -17.94 -17.38
N VAL A 426 -14.32 -17.73 -16.48
CA VAL A 426 -12.99 -17.22 -16.80
C VAL A 426 -11.93 -18.19 -16.24
N PRO A 427 -11.74 -19.34 -16.90
CA PRO A 427 -10.71 -20.29 -16.45
C PRO A 427 -9.30 -19.74 -16.66
N ALA A 428 -8.34 -20.26 -15.92
CA ALA A 428 -6.97 -19.77 -15.89
C ALA A 428 -6.25 -19.84 -17.25
N ASP A 429 -6.70 -20.70 -18.14
CA ASP A 429 -6.17 -20.85 -19.51
C ASP A 429 -6.85 -19.95 -20.55
N ARG A 430 -7.89 -19.20 -20.14
CA ARG A 430 -8.50 -18.23 -21.04
C ARG A 430 -7.55 -17.08 -21.33
N TRP A 431 -7.46 -16.64 -22.58
CA TRP A 431 -6.54 -15.56 -23.01
C TRP A 431 -6.71 -14.27 -22.21
N SER A 432 -7.94 -13.93 -21.79
CA SER A 432 -8.25 -12.71 -21.03
C SER A 432 -8.05 -12.84 -19.53
N TYR A 433 -7.78 -14.04 -19.02
CA TYR A 433 -7.66 -14.30 -17.59
C TYR A 433 -6.70 -13.35 -16.87
N PRO A 434 -5.45 -13.14 -17.33
CA PRO A 434 -4.53 -12.26 -16.60
C PRO A 434 -5.00 -10.81 -16.54
N TYR A 435 -5.68 -10.33 -17.58
CA TYR A 435 -6.20 -8.96 -17.62
C TYR A 435 -7.40 -8.77 -16.70
N ILE A 436 -8.33 -9.71 -16.72
CA ILE A 436 -9.49 -9.69 -15.82
C ILE A 436 -9.04 -9.81 -14.38
N LYS A 437 -8.09 -10.71 -14.10
CA LYS A 437 -7.54 -10.90 -12.75
C LYS A 437 -6.91 -9.63 -12.21
N GLU A 438 -6.05 -8.97 -12.99
CA GLU A 438 -5.41 -7.71 -12.59
C GLU A 438 -6.43 -6.64 -12.21
N LEU A 439 -7.45 -6.43 -13.05
CA LEU A 439 -8.46 -5.41 -12.81
C LEU A 439 -9.43 -5.77 -11.70
N TYR A 440 -9.75 -7.05 -11.56
CA TYR A 440 -10.59 -7.53 -10.46
C TYR A 440 -9.90 -7.38 -9.12
N GLU A 441 -8.64 -7.79 -9.03
CA GLU A 441 -7.84 -7.65 -7.80
C GLU A 441 -7.59 -6.18 -7.45
N ALA A 442 -7.47 -5.31 -8.45
CA ALA A 442 -7.35 -3.87 -8.26
C ALA A 442 -8.70 -3.19 -7.92
N GLY A 443 -9.81 -3.92 -7.95
CA GLY A 443 -11.14 -3.36 -7.67
C GLY A 443 -11.71 -2.50 -8.81
N VAL A 444 -11.17 -2.61 -10.02
CA VAL A 444 -11.62 -1.85 -11.20
C VAL A 444 -12.86 -2.47 -11.82
N VAL A 445 -12.90 -3.80 -11.87
CA VAL A 445 -14.05 -4.53 -12.44
C VAL A 445 -14.59 -5.54 -11.43
N SER A 446 -15.85 -5.88 -11.58
CA SER A 446 -16.53 -6.91 -10.78
C SER A 446 -17.27 -7.86 -11.71
N GLY A 447 -17.70 -9.01 -11.16
CA GLY A 447 -18.48 -9.96 -11.93
C GLY A 447 -19.91 -9.49 -12.19
N THR A 448 -20.58 -10.18 -13.11
CA THR A 448 -22.04 -10.05 -13.33
C THR A 448 -22.82 -10.77 -12.22
N SER A 449 -22.15 -11.69 -11.53
CA SER A 449 -22.61 -12.33 -10.31
C SER A 449 -21.39 -12.68 -9.46
N ALA A 450 -21.59 -13.31 -8.30
CA ALA A 450 -20.49 -13.77 -7.46
C ALA A 450 -19.57 -14.78 -8.17
N THR A 451 -20.08 -15.53 -9.14
CA THR A 451 -19.38 -16.62 -9.80
C THR A 451 -19.26 -16.49 -11.32
N THR A 452 -19.82 -15.43 -11.92
CA THR A 452 -19.77 -15.20 -13.36
C THR A 452 -19.24 -13.82 -13.69
N PHE A 453 -18.47 -13.73 -14.75
CA PHE A 453 -17.95 -12.45 -15.29
C PHE A 453 -18.59 -12.11 -16.64
N GLU A 454 -19.04 -13.10 -17.40
CA GLU A 454 -19.55 -12.97 -18.76
C GLU A 454 -18.54 -12.28 -19.69
N PRO A 455 -17.36 -12.90 -19.92
CA PRO A 455 -16.26 -12.23 -20.64
C PRO A 455 -16.61 -11.85 -22.07
N THR A 456 -17.53 -12.58 -22.73
CA THR A 456 -18.00 -12.27 -24.07
C THR A 456 -19.25 -11.39 -24.09
N GLY A 457 -19.77 -11.04 -22.93
CA GLY A 457 -20.90 -10.14 -22.80
C GLY A 457 -20.57 -8.72 -23.23
N SER A 458 -21.61 -7.96 -23.61
CA SER A 458 -21.46 -6.57 -24.00
C SER A 458 -21.19 -5.66 -22.78
N VAL A 459 -20.54 -4.54 -23.04
CA VAL A 459 -20.32 -3.49 -22.04
C VAL A 459 -21.22 -2.31 -22.41
N THR A 460 -21.98 -1.80 -21.43
CA THR A 460 -22.72 -0.56 -21.62
C THR A 460 -21.79 0.64 -21.50
N ARG A 461 -22.21 1.77 -22.04
CA ARG A 461 -21.47 3.04 -21.93
C ARG A 461 -21.27 3.43 -20.48
N ALA A 462 -22.29 3.29 -19.63
CA ALA A 462 -22.19 3.55 -18.20
C ALA A 462 -21.21 2.60 -17.49
N GLN A 463 -21.22 1.33 -17.82
CA GLN A 463 -20.29 0.35 -17.24
C GLN A 463 -18.84 0.67 -17.59
N PHE A 464 -18.57 1.06 -18.83
CA PHE A 464 -17.21 1.39 -19.25
C PHE A 464 -16.66 2.62 -18.53
N VAL A 465 -17.49 3.64 -18.36
CA VAL A 465 -17.13 4.83 -17.58
C VAL A 465 -16.83 4.46 -16.12
N THR A 466 -17.58 3.54 -15.56
CA THR A 466 -17.33 3.02 -14.20
C THR A 466 -15.97 2.33 -14.11
N PHE A 467 -15.59 1.57 -15.11
CA PHE A 467 -14.27 0.95 -15.18
C PHE A 467 -13.16 2.01 -15.23
N LEU A 468 -13.34 3.09 -15.99
CA LEU A 468 -12.38 4.18 -16.05
C LEU A 468 -12.25 4.90 -14.70
N ALA A 469 -13.35 5.11 -14.00
CA ALA A 469 -13.32 5.70 -12.66
C ALA A 469 -12.57 4.80 -11.66
N GLY A 470 -12.80 3.49 -11.74
CA GLY A 470 -12.06 2.51 -10.95
C GLY A 470 -10.57 2.51 -11.25
N LEU A 471 -10.21 2.61 -12.53
CA LEU A 471 -8.81 2.69 -12.97
C LEU A 471 -8.14 3.97 -12.47
N ALA A 472 -8.84 5.09 -12.49
CA ALA A 472 -8.36 6.37 -11.97
C ALA A 472 -8.29 6.39 -10.44
N GLY A 473 -9.00 5.50 -9.77
CA GLY A 473 -9.04 5.47 -8.30
C GLY A 473 -9.74 6.68 -7.68
N VAL A 474 -10.69 7.29 -8.39
CA VAL A 474 -11.35 8.52 -7.95
C VAL A 474 -12.60 8.21 -7.14
N ASN A 475 -12.88 9.06 -6.15
CA ASN A 475 -14.17 9.08 -5.47
C ASN A 475 -15.11 10.00 -6.24
N VAL A 476 -16.19 9.43 -6.76
CA VAL A 476 -17.13 10.17 -7.61
C VAL A 476 -18.31 10.78 -6.84
N SER A 477 -18.35 10.65 -5.51
CA SER A 477 -19.49 11.11 -4.69
C SER A 477 -19.77 12.61 -4.78
N ALA A 478 -18.79 13.42 -5.16
CA ALA A 478 -18.94 14.86 -5.36
C ALA A 478 -19.65 15.22 -6.68
N TYR A 479 -19.82 14.25 -7.58
CA TYR A 479 -20.37 14.48 -8.92
C TYR A 479 -21.85 14.08 -8.99
N GLN A 480 -22.69 14.80 -8.26
CA GLN A 480 -24.12 14.47 -8.16
C GLN A 480 -24.92 14.91 -9.40
N TYR A 481 -24.47 15.93 -10.11
CA TYR A 481 -25.16 16.54 -11.23
C TYR A 481 -24.25 16.64 -12.45
N GLY A 482 -24.83 16.56 -13.63
CA GLY A 482 -24.10 16.64 -14.87
C GLY A 482 -24.98 17.15 -16.03
N PRO A 483 -24.41 17.21 -17.25
CA PRO A 483 -25.07 17.85 -18.38
C PRO A 483 -26.14 16.98 -19.07
N PHE A 484 -26.25 15.69 -18.71
CA PHE A 484 -27.06 14.74 -19.48
C PHE A 484 -28.43 14.53 -18.86
N SER A 485 -29.49 14.79 -19.66
CA SER A 485 -30.88 14.65 -19.23
C SER A 485 -31.31 13.18 -19.05
N ASP A 486 -30.62 12.25 -19.71
CA ASP A 486 -30.86 10.81 -19.62
C ASP A 486 -30.02 10.11 -18.53
N VAL A 487 -29.37 10.89 -17.68
CA VAL A 487 -28.59 10.41 -16.53
C VAL A 487 -29.25 10.97 -15.26
N PRO A 488 -30.32 10.30 -14.75
CA PRO A 488 -31.00 10.78 -13.55
C PRO A 488 -30.09 10.66 -12.33
N ALA A 489 -30.18 11.64 -11.41
CA ALA A 489 -29.27 11.76 -10.27
C ALA A 489 -29.31 10.56 -9.31
N ASP A 490 -30.40 9.79 -9.31
CA ASP A 490 -30.56 8.58 -8.49
C ASP A 490 -30.10 7.29 -9.17
N ALA A 491 -29.67 7.35 -10.44
CA ALA A 491 -29.10 6.19 -11.12
C ALA A 491 -27.75 5.82 -10.53
N TRP A 492 -27.48 4.53 -10.41
CA TRP A 492 -26.20 4.05 -9.84
C TRP A 492 -24.97 4.57 -10.60
N TYR A 493 -25.11 4.79 -11.90
CA TYR A 493 -24.03 5.24 -12.77
C TYR A 493 -23.88 6.76 -12.81
N ALA A 494 -24.81 7.52 -12.27
CA ALA A 494 -24.84 8.99 -12.41
C ALA A 494 -23.54 9.66 -11.92
N PRO A 495 -22.99 9.35 -10.74
CA PRO A 495 -21.74 9.97 -10.30
C PRO A 495 -20.57 9.67 -11.24
N TYR A 496 -20.52 8.46 -11.79
CA TYR A 496 -19.44 8.05 -12.70
C TYR A 496 -19.52 8.79 -14.03
N VAL A 497 -20.71 8.86 -14.61
CA VAL A 497 -20.93 9.58 -15.88
C VAL A 497 -20.68 11.08 -15.69
N ASN A 498 -21.16 11.66 -14.60
CA ASN A 498 -20.96 13.07 -14.30
C ASN A 498 -19.46 13.40 -14.07
N TRP A 499 -18.75 12.52 -13.38
CA TRP A 499 -17.29 12.63 -13.23
C TRP A 499 -16.59 12.64 -14.60
N ALA A 500 -16.94 11.70 -15.46
CA ALA A 500 -16.32 11.58 -16.79
C ALA A 500 -16.62 12.81 -17.65
N ALA A 501 -17.83 13.36 -17.59
CA ALA A 501 -18.19 14.60 -18.29
C ALA A 501 -17.40 15.80 -17.75
N ALA A 502 -17.30 15.95 -16.45
CA ALA A 502 -16.58 17.04 -15.80
C ALA A 502 -15.07 17.02 -16.12
N ASN A 503 -14.51 15.83 -16.35
CA ASN A 503 -13.10 15.63 -16.68
C ASN A 503 -12.83 15.49 -18.18
N HIS A 504 -13.80 15.82 -19.02
CA HIS A 504 -13.70 15.79 -20.48
C HIS A 504 -13.33 14.41 -21.07
N ILE A 505 -13.64 13.34 -20.34
CA ILE A 505 -13.46 11.96 -20.80
C ILE A 505 -14.58 11.58 -21.77
N VAL A 506 -15.79 12.08 -21.49
CA VAL A 506 -16.97 11.88 -22.34
C VAL A 506 -17.63 13.21 -22.66
N SER A 507 -18.23 13.30 -23.85
CA SER A 507 -19.01 14.46 -24.28
C SER A 507 -20.47 14.10 -24.60
N GLY A 508 -20.82 12.83 -24.50
CA GLY A 508 -22.16 12.34 -24.76
C GLY A 508 -22.40 11.92 -26.21
N THR A 509 -23.56 11.35 -26.46
CA THR A 509 -24.06 11.05 -27.80
C THR A 509 -24.67 12.28 -28.47
N SER A 510 -25.04 13.27 -27.65
CA SER A 510 -25.37 14.64 -28.02
C SER A 510 -24.98 15.57 -26.89
N ALA A 511 -25.24 16.87 -27.03
CA ALA A 511 -24.97 17.84 -25.96
C ALA A 511 -25.74 17.53 -24.66
N THR A 512 -26.88 16.83 -24.75
CA THR A 512 -27.81 16.60 -23.64
C THR A 512 -28.06 15.12 -23.33
N THR A 513 -27.50 14.20 -24.10
CA THR A 513 -27.70 12.76 -23.91
C THR A 513 -26.38 12.01 -23.85
N PHE A 514 -26.33 10.97 -23.01
CA PHE A 514 -25.17 10.08 -22.86
C PHE A 514 -25.43 8.66 -23.35
N ASP A 515 -26.71 8.23 -23.38
CA ASP A 515 -27.14 6.86 -23.65
C ASP A 515 -26.45 5.82 -22.72
N PRO A 516 -26.67 5.92 -21.41
CA PRO A 516 -25.91 5.13 -20.42
C PRO A 516 -26.10 3.62 -20.57
N ASN A 517 -27.29 3.18 -20.99
CA ASN A 517 -27.63 1.75 -21.09
C ASN A 517 -27.37 1.17 -22.48
N ALA A 518 -26.96 1.98 -23.44
CA ALA A 518 -26.58 1.51 -24.75
C ALA A 518 -25.23 0.77 -24.67
N THR A 519 -25.07 -0.28 -25.48
CA THR A 519 -23.76 -0.95 -25.59
C THR A 519 -22.76 -0.01 -26.23
N ILE A 520 -21.53 -0.03 -25.70
CA ILE A 520 -20.47 0.83 -26.22
C ILE A 520 -19.85 0.21 -27.48
N SER A 521 -19.66 1.04 -28.51
CA SER A 521 -18.94 0.62 -29.73
C SER A 521 -17.43 0.65 -29.46
N ARG A 522 -16.69 -0.12 -30.27
CA ARG A 522 -15.24 -0.18 -30.17
C ARG A 522 -14.60 1.20 -30.41
N GLN A 523 -15.12 2.00 -31.36
CA GLN A 523 -14.61 3.36 -31.58
C GLN A 523 -14.93 4.32 -30.44
N ASP A 524 -16.11 4.24 -29.84
CA ASP A 524 -16.46 5.08 -28.70
C ASP A 524 -15.64 4.73 -27.46
N MET A 525 -15.37 3.45 -27.26
CA MET A 525 -14.47 3.01 -26.21
C MET A 525 -13.04 3.57 -26.42
N ALA A 526 -12.55 3.55 -27.65
CA ALA A 526 -11.26 4.15 -28.00
C ALA A 526 -11.22 5.65 -27.69
N VAL A 527 -12.28 6.39 -28.01
CA VAL A 527 -12.37 7.82 -27.69
C VAL A 527 -12.30 8.05 -26.18
N MET A 528 -13.03 7.29 -25.40
CA MET A 528 -13.02 7.43 -23.93
C MET A 528 -11.65 7.08 -23.33
N LEU A 529 -11.01 6.02 -23.81
CA LEU A 529 -9.66 5.65 -23.40
C LEU A 529 -8.64 6.73 -23.75
N TYR A 530 -8.70 7.27 -24.95
CA TYR A 530 -7.81 8.33 -25.40
C TYR A 530 -7.99 9.60 -24.57
N ASN A 531 -9.24 10.01 -24.34
CA ASN A 531 -9.55 11.17 -23.51
C ASN A 531 -9.11 10.96 -22.06
N TYR A 532 -9.27 9.77 -21.53
CA TYR A 532 -8.73 9.39 -20.22
C TYR A 532 -7.20 9.55 -20.18
N ALA A 533 -6.51 9.03 -21.19
CA ALA A 533 -5.05 9.16 -21.28
C ALA A 533 -4.60 10.63 -21.35
N GLN A 534 -5.32 11.47 -22.09
CA GLN A 534 -5.07 12.91 -22.16
C GLN A 534 -5.28 13.59 -20.82
N ARG A 535 -6.37 13.27 -20.14
CA ARG A 535 -6.74 13.87 -18.85
C ARG A 535 -5.71 13.57 -17.76
N TYR A 536 -5.18 12.37 -17.74
CA TYR A 536 -4.23 11.90 -16.73
C TYR A 536 -2.79 11.87 -17.22
N ASP A 537 -2.50 12.53 -18.33
CA ASP A 537 -1.15 12.65 -18.92
C ASP A 537 -0.45 11.29 -19.10
N VAL A 538 -1.22 10.26 -19.44
CA VAL A 538 -0.65 8.95 -19.75
C VAL A 538 0.15 9.06 -21.04
N THR A 539 1.44 8.74 -20.98
CA THR A 539 2.29 8.76 -22.17
C THR A 539 1.98 7.54 -23.04
N LEU A 540 1.52 7.81 -24.25
CA LEU A 540 1.25 6.78 -25.25
C LEU A 540 2.50 6.56 -26.10
N ASN A 541 2.91 5.30 -26.26
CA ASN A 541 3.99 4.94 -27.17
C ASN A 541 3.61 5.27 -28.61
N GLU A 542 4.60 5.53 -29.44
CA GLU A 542 4.41 5.79 -30.86
C GLU A 542 5.19 4.77 -31.69
N GLN A 543 4.56 3.62 -31.96
CA GLN A 543 5.11 2.59 -32.82
C GLN A 543 4.60 2.77 -34.25
N THR A 544 5.40 2.34 -35.23
CA THR A 544 4.90 2.24 -36.59
C THR A 544 3.99 1.03 -36.71
N VAL A 545 2.77 1.26 -37.17
CA VAL A 545 1.75 0.22 -37.34
C VAL A 545 1.17 0.28 -38.76
N THR A 546 0.70 -0.86 -39.26
CA THR A 546 -0.07 -0.91 -40.49
C THR A 546 -1.48 -0.37 -40.22
N PRO A 547 -1.97 0.60 -40.99
CA PRO A 547 -3.34 1.10 -40.83
C PRO A 547 -4.36 -0.03 -40.91
N PHE A 548 -5.46 0.11 -40.17
CA PHE A 548 -6.56 -0.85 -40.24
C PHE A 548 -7.17 -0.88 -41.64
N THR A 549 -7.54 -2.06 -42.09
CA THR A 549 -8.12 -2.25 -43.44
C THR A 549 -9.45 -1.50 -43.62
N ASP A 550 -10.16 -1.23 -42.54
CA ASP A 550 -11.44 -0.49 -42.50
C ASP A 550 -11.29 0.91 -41.88
N GLU A 551 -10.09 1.50 -41.92
CA GLU A 551 -9.83 2.83 -41.33
C GLU A 551 -10.82 3.89 -41.85
N SER A 552 -11.21 3.81 -43.12
CA SER A 552 -12.17 4.73 -43.72
C SER A 552 -13.58 4.62 -43.12
N ALA A 553 -13.90 3.53 -42.45
CA ALA A 553 -15.17 3.33 -41.78
C ALA A 553 -15.20 3.93 -40.34
N ILE A 554 -14.07 4.32 -39.82
CA ILE A 554 -13.98 4.95 -38.50
C ILE A 554 -14.56 6.36 -38.59
N ALA A 555 -15.45 6.71 -37.67
CA ALA A 555 -16.05 8.04 -37.63
C ALA A 555 -14.98 9.12 -37.42
N ASP A 556 -15.17 10.28 -38.01
CA ASP A 556 -14.18 11.39 -37.95
C ASP A 556 -13.83 11.77 -36.50
N TYR A 557 -14.82 11.74 -35.60
CA TYR A 557 -14.59 12.08 -34.20
C TYR A 557 -13.72 11.07 -33.45
N ALA A 558 -13.60 9.85 -33.96
CA ALA A 558 -12.86 8.75 -33.32
C ALA A 558 -11.51 8.45 -33.97
N LEU A 559 -11.27 8.94 -35.18
CA LEU A 559 -10.13 8.54 -35.99
C LEU A 559 -8.79 8.79 -35.30
N SER A 560 -8.59 9.99 -34.75
CA SER A 560 -7.33 10.35 -34.05
C SER A 560 -7.09 9.49 -32.83
N ALA A 561 -8.16 9.21 -32.06
CA ALA A 561 -8.08 8.36 -30.86
C ALA A 561 -7.70 6.92 -31.24
N VAL A 562 -8.34 6.35 -32.23
CA VAL A 562 -8.06 4.98 -32.70
C VAL A 562 -6.63 4.87 -33.21
N GLN A 563 -6.18 5.83 -34.02
CA GLN A 563 -4.82 5.84 -34.55
C GLN A 563 -3.78 5.94 -33.42
N ALA A 564 -3.99 6.84 -32.46
CA ALA A 564 -3.08 7.03 -31.35
C ALA A 564 -2.97 5.77 -30.46
N LEU A 565 -4.10 5.15 -30.14
CA LEU A 565 -4.11 3.92 -29.34
C LEU A 565 -3.57 2.71 -30.10
N HIS A 566 -3.72 2.67 -31.42
CA HIS A 566 -3.11 1.64 -32.27
C HIS A 566 -1.59 1.76 -32.25
N ARG A 567 -1.04 2.95 -32.46
CA ARG A 567 0.40 3.20 -32.36
C ARG A 567 0.95 2.93 -30.95
N ALA A 568 0.14 3.13 -29.93
CA ALA A 568 0.53 2.87 -28.55
C ALA A 568 0.50 1.38 -28.17
N GLY A 569 -0.04 0.52 -29.04
CA GLY A 569 -0.20 -0.91 -28.72
C GLY A 569 -1.36 -1.24 -27.81
N VAL A 570 -2.23 -0.26 -27.52
CA VAL A 570 -3.43 -0.48 -26.68
C VAL A 570 -4.53 -1.19 -27.47
N ILE A 571 -4.62 -0.89 -28.76
CA ILE A 571 -5.56 -1.50 -29.72
C ILE A 571 -4.75 -2.24 -30.78
N SER A 572 -5.03 -3.51 -30.98
CA SER A 572 -4.34 -4.34 -32.01
C SER A 572 -5.25 -4.72 -33.19
N GLY A 573 -6.54 -4.54 -33.06
CA GLY A 573 -7.49 -4.92 -34.12
C GLY A 573 -7.81 -6.41 -34.15
N MET A 574 -8.50 -6.80 -35.21
CA MET A 574 -8.91 -8.18 -35.46
C MET A 574 -7.86 -8.94 -36.29
N PRO A 575 -7.89 -10.29 -36.29
CA PRO A 575 -6.93 -11.10 -37.07
C PRO A 575 -6.90 -10.75 -38.57
N ASP A 576 -7.98 -10.26 -39.15
CA ASP A 576 -8.06 -9.87 -40.56
C ASP A 576 -7.50 -8.46 -40.84
N GLY A 577 -6.97 -7.79 -39.82
CA GLY A 577 -6.42 -6.43 -39.94
C GLY A 577 -7.47 -5.32 -39.81
N SER A 578 -8.74 -5.64 -39.55
CA SER A 578 -9.79 -4.64 -39.35
C SER A 578 -9.86 -4.18 -37.90
N PHE A 579 -10.41 -2.99 -37.68
CA PHE A 579 -10.71 -2.47 -36.36
C PHE A 579 -12.15 -2.76 -35.92
N GLN A 580 -13.08 -2.75 -36.84
CA GLN A 580 -14.54 -2.89 -36.63
C GLN A 580 -15.08 -1.80 -35.68
N PRO A 581 -15.10 -0.53 -36.11
CA PRO A 581 -15.41 0.61 -35.25
C PRO A 581 -16.81 0.58 -34.65
N TYR A 582 -17.77 0.03 -35.35
CA TYR A 582 -19.18 -0.04 -34.90
C TYR A 582 -19.56 -1.32 -34.16
N ALA A 583 -18.65 -2.30 -34.13
CA ALA A 583 -18.89 -3.51 -33.33
C ALA A 583 -18.92 -3.18 -31.83
N THR A 584 -19.75 -3.91 -31.11
CA THR A 584 -19.77 -3.75 -29.65
C THR A 584 -18.54 -4.35 -28.99
N ALA A 585 -17.99 -3.66 -28.01
CA ALA A 585 -16.88 -4.19 -27.23
C ALA A 585 -17.41 -5.23 -26.23
N THR A 586 -16.65 -6.31 -26.06
CA THR A 586 -16.92 -7.29 -25.01
C THR A 586 -16.28 -6.89 -23.70
N ARG A 587 -16.74 -7.47 -22.59
CA ARG A 587 -16.20 -7.20 -21.26
C ARG A 587 -14.72 -7.55 -21.17
N GLU A 588 -14.30 -8.68 -21.76
CA GLU A 588 -12.88 -9.07 -21.77
C GLU A 588 -12.03 -8.18 -22.68
N GLN A 589 -12.55 -7.70 -23.79
CA GLN A 589 -11.87 -6.74 -24.65
C GLN A 589 -11.64 -5.41 -23.92
N ALA A 590 -12.65 -4.93 -23.21
CA ALA A 590 -12.54 -3.72 -22.39
C ALA A 590 -11.45 -3.88 -21.33
N CYS A 591 -11.42 -5.00 -20.62
CA CYS A 591 -10.38 -5.28 -19.62
C CYS A 591 -8.99 -5.30 -20.23
N THR A 592 -8.83 -5.92 -21.40
CA THR A 592 -7.53 -5.97 -22.08
C THR A 592 -7.03 -4.57 -22.44
N MET A 593 -7.90 -3.73 -23.00
CA MET A 593 -7.52 -2.36 -23.36
C MET A 593 -7.18 -1.50 -22.13
N LEU A 594 -7.93 -1.65 -21.05
CA LEU A 594 -7.64 -0.94 -19.80
C LEU A 594 -6.27 -1.34 -19.23
N CYS A 595 -5.92 -2.63 -19.29
CA CYS A 595 -4.61 -3.11 -18.83
C CYS A 595 -3.45 -2.64 -19.73
N MET A 596 -3.71 -2.50 -21.03
CA MET A 596 -2.69 -2.08 -22.00
C MET A 596 -2.45 -0.56 -21.98
N LEU A 597 -3.34 0.21 -21.38
CA LEU A 597 -3.19 1.64 -21.22
C LEU A 597 -2.19 1.96 -20.10
#